data_90891f2899450a1f1f66936a25272556
#
_entry.id   90891f2899450a1f1f66936a25272556
#
_cell.length_a   1.000
_cell.length_b   1.000
_cell.length_c   1.000
_cell.angle_alpha   90.00
_cell.angle_beta   90.00
_cell.angle_gamma   90.00
#
_symmetry.space_group_name_H-M   'P 1'
#
loop_
_entity.id
_entity.type
_entity.pdbx_description
1 polymer ?
#
loop_
_entity_poly.entity_id
_entity_poly.type
_entity_poly.pdbx_seq_one_letter_code
_entity_poly.pdbx_strand_id
1 'polypeptide(L)'
;MKKALLYFLLFSSSFLHAQFYELGLGGSGTLFHGDVGAVGTNAQGAYGFLPNQPVGQITLRRQYNWHWSTRTNYYRGYVGASDTWSKDDFKLNREIAFRTEISEFSYMTEFNFWPYGTGTKFKRSFYVFGGLGLTFYNPQGFYQEEWHNLRELGTEGQQTELSDQLFYGNTTLTVPFGMGYRQSLGRDFSLTAELGWRRYGTDYMDDTSGDFVDAAALEEERNAVAA
;
A
#
# COMPACT_ATOMS: atom_id res chain seq x y z
N MET A 1 -13.40 -43.47 -4.49
CA MET A 1 -12.29 -42.62 -4.07
C MET A 1 -11.07 -42.70 -5.00
N LYS A 2 -10.54 -43.86 -5.37
CA LYS A 2 -9.34 -43.99 -6.24
C LYS A 2 -9.51 -43.33 -7.62
N LYS A 3 -10.71 -43.39 -8.24
CA LYS A 3 -10.98 -42.76 -9.55
C LYS A 3 -11.04 -41.25 -9.49
N ALA A 4 -11.58 -40.67 -8.40
CA ALA A 4 -11.61 -39.20 -8.19
C ALA A 4 -10.21 -38.61 -8.01
N LEU A 5 -9.32 -39.31 -7.30
CA LEU A 5 -7.92 -38.94 -7.14
C LEU A 5 -7.17 -38.97 -8.48
N LEU A 6 -7.45 -39.97 -9.33
CA LEU A 6 -6.85 -40.11 -10.65
C LEU A 6 -7.29 -38.95 -11.59
N TYR A 7 -8.58 -38.56 -11.56
CA TYR A 7 -9.07 -37.41 -12.33
C TYR A 7 -8.50 -36.09 -11.81
N PHE A 8 -8.33 -35.92 -10.49
CA PHE A 8 -7.68 -34.77 -9.91
C PHE A 8 -6.21 -34.67 -10.33
N LEU A 9 -5.45 -35.79 -10.32
CA LEU A 9 -4.08 -35.86 -10.80
C LEU A 9 -3.96 -35.59 -12.31
N LEU A 10 -4.88 -36.13 -13.13
CA LEU A 10 -4.91 -35.87 -14.57
C LEU A 10 -5.30 -34.43 -14.90
N PHE A 11 -6.20 -33.82 -14.12
CA PHE A 11 -6.57 -32.42 -14.29
C PHE A 11 -5.43 -31.47 -13.86
N SER A 12 -4.66 -31.83 -12.82
CA SER A 12 -3.49 -31.05 -12.39
C SER A 12 -2.34 -31.09 -13.40
N SER A 13 -2.20 -32.19 -14.17
CA SER A 13 -1.14 -32.33 -15.19
C SER A 13 -1.39 -31.50 -16.45
N SER A 14 -2.64 -31.09 -16.71
CA SER A 14 -3.01 -30.27 -17.88
C SER A 14 -2.56 -28.80 -17.78
N PHE A 15 -2.10 -28.36 -16.61
CA PHE A 15 -1.61 -27.00 -16.37
C PHE A 15 -0.09 -26.84 -16.53
N LEU A 16 0.62 -27.88 -16.95
CA LEU A 16 2.09 -27.88 -17.09
C LEU A 16 2.60 -27.30 -18.42
N HIS A 17 1.86 -26.40 -19.06
CA HIS A 17 2.31 -25.75 -20.30
C HIS A 17 3.07 -24.48 -19.97
N ALA A 18 4.41 -24.52 -20.18
CA ALA A 18 5.33 -23.37 -20.27
C ALA A 18 5.10 -22.24 -19.26
N GLN A 19 4.98 -22.60 -17.97
CA GLN A 19 4.84 -21.59 -16.91
C GLN A 19 6.20 -21.00 -16.63
N PHE A 20 6.31 -19.71 -16.83
CA PHE A 20 7.52 -18.95 -16.54
C PHE A 20 7.33 -18.21 -15.22
N TYR A 21 8.29 -18.37 -14.33
CA TYR A 21 8.33 -17.63 -13.07
C TYR A 21 9.39 -16.55 -13.14
N GLU A 22 9.07 -15.40 -12.59
CA GLU A 22 9.95 -14.24 -12.54
C GLU A 22 9.98 -13.73 -11.09
N LEU A 23 11.19 -13.60 -10.53
CA LEU A 23 11.41 -12.99 -9.23
C LEU A 23 11.86 -11.55 -9.45
N GLY A 24 11.19 -10.60 -8.81
CA GLY A 24 11.47 -9.18 -8.90
C GLY A 24 11.80 -8.57 -7.55
N LEU A 25 12.72 -7.63 -7.57
CA LEU A 25 13.01 -6.71 -6.47
C LEU A 25 12.77 -5.30 -6.97
N GLY A 26 12.15 -4.47 -6.15
CA GLY A 26 11.83 -3.10 -6.54
C GLY A 26 11.80 -2.15 -5.38
N GLY A 27 11.79 -0.88 -5.71
CA GLY A 27 11.57 0.21 -4.79
C GLY A 27 10.59 1.19 -5.41
N SER A 28 9.80 1.83 -4.59
CA SER A 28 8.86 2.87 -4.98
C SER A 28 8.81 3.95 -3.93
N GLY A 29 8.17 5.06 -4.26
CA GLY A 29 7.75 6.00 -3.25
C GLY A 29 6.25 6.05 -3.20
N THR A 30 5.71 6.47 -2.07
CA THR A 30 4.29 6.57 -1.80
C THR A 30 3.86 8.03 -1.69
N LEU A 31 2.62 8.29 -2.12
CA LEU A 31 1.90 9.52 -1.88
C LEU A 31 0.61 9.14 -1.14
N PHE A 32 0.35 9.80 -0.04
CA PHE A 32 -0.89 9.64 0.70
C PHE A 32 -1.92 10.68 0.25
N HIS A 33 -3.17 10.26 0.18
CA HIS A 33 -4.32 11.11 -0.07
C HIS A 33 -5.38 10.81 0.98
N GLY A 34 -5.53 11.69 1.96
CA GLY A 34 -6.44 11.60 3.10
C GLY A 34 -6.66 12.97 3.72
N ASP A 35 -7.09 12.99 4.98
CA ASP A 35 -7.49 14.21 5.69
C ASP A 35 -6.30 15.06 6.14
N VAL A 36 -5.15 14.42 6.36
CA VAL A 36 -3.89 15.09 6.73
C VAL A 36 -3.05 15.37 5.49
N GLY A 37 -2.44 16.56 5.46
CA GLY A 37 -1.56 16.99 4.38
C GLY A 37 -2.27 17.62 3.18
N ALA A 38 -1.51 17.86 2.12
CA ALA A 38 -2.01 18.42 0.88
C ALA A 38 -1.78 17.47 -0.28
N VAL A 39 -2.78 17.37 -1.16
CA VAL A 39 -2.63 16.76 -2.47
C VAL A 39 -2.05 17.78 -3.43
N GLY A 40 -0.90 17.50 -4.00
CA GLY A 40 -0.47 18.11 -5.23
C GLY A 40 0.56 19.22 -5.15
N THR A 41 0.77 19.95 -4.07
CA THR A 41 1.87 20.93 -3.98
C THR A 41 2.32 21.11 -2.54
N ASN A 42 3.54 20.70 -2.25
CA ASN A 42 4.21 21.15 -1.03
C ASN A 42 4.51 22.66 -1.12
N ALA A 43 4.84 23.27 0.02
CA ALA A 43 5.21 24.71 0.10
C ALA A 43 6.38 25.08 -0.83
N GLN A 44 7.07 24.14 -1.44
CA GLN A 44 8.19 24.31 -2.36
C GLN A 44 7.79 24.15 -3.85
N GLY A 45 6.51 24.03 -4.14
CA GLY A 45 5.90 24.30 -5.45
C GLY A 45 5.99 23.20 -6.51
N ALA A 46 7.10 22.54 -6.75
CA ALA A 46 7.27 21.67 -7.91
C ALA A 46 7.27 20.17 -7.57
N TYR A 47 7.28 19.81 -6.32
CA TYR A 47 7.62 18.45 -5.86
C TYR A 47 6.44 17.66 -5.30
N GLY A 48 5.21 18.12 -5.48
CA GLY A 48 4.01 17.44 -5.01
C GLY A 48 3.76 16.05 -5.61
N PHE A 49 4.50 15.68 -6.65
CA PHE A 49 4.48 14.34 -7.23
C PHE A 49 5.66 13.48 -6.82
N LEU A 50 6.64 14.01 -6.10
CA LEU A 50 7.74 13.19 -5.65
C LEU A 50 7.30 12.36 -4.43
N PRO A 51 7.50 11.05 -4.51
CA PRO A 51 7.24 10.16 -3.40
C PRO A 51 8.11 10.56 -2.21
N ASN A 52 7.47 10.84 -1.09
CA ASN A 52 8.16 11.30 0.11
C ASN A 52 8.55 10.19 1.08
N GLN A 53 8.00 8.98 0.88
CA GLN A 53 8.29 7.84 1.74
C GLN A 53 8.71 6.62 0.90
N PRO A 54 9.85 6.00 1.21
CA PRO A 54 10.34 4.85 0.48
C PRO A 54 9.61 3.57 0.87
N VAL A 55 9.35 2.74 -0.13
CA VAL A 55 8.81 1.39 0.04
C VAL A 55 9.64 0.41 -0.78
N GLY A 56 10.08 -0.67 -0.14
CA GLY A 56 10.67 -1.81 -0.80
C GLY A 56 9.62 -2.84 -1.21
N GLN A 57 9.86 -3.57 -2.30
CA GLN A 57 8.98 -4.64 -2.74
C GLN A 57 9.74 -5.87 -3.21
N ILE A 58 9.12 -7.04 -2.97
CA ILE A 58 9.50 -8.33 -3.52
C ILE A 58 8.31 -8.85 -4.30
N THR A 59 8.55 -9.30 -5.53
CA THR A 59 7.51 -9.79 -6.43
C THR A 59 7.84 -11.20 -6.90
N LEU A 60 6.89 -12.10 -6.80
CA LEU A 60 6.91 -13.39 -7.47
C LEU A 60 5.81 -13.41 -8.52
N ARG A 61 6.19 -13.42 -9.79
CA ARG A 61 5.27 -13.43 -10.93
C ARG A 61 5.23 -14.80 -11.57
N ARG A 62 4.03 -15.21 -11.97
CA ARG A 62 3.78 -16.42 -12.75
C ARG A 62 3.08 -16.04 -14.05
N GLN A 63 3.72 -16.31 -15.17
CA GLN A 63 3.16 -16.06 -16.48
C GLN A 63 2.46 -17.32 -17.01
N TYR A 64 1.21 -17.17 -17.41
CA TYR A 64 0.39 -18.26 -17.97
C TYR A 64 0.46 -18.30 -19.48
N ASN A 65 0.45 -17.13 -20.09
CA ASN A 65 0.58 -16.95 -21.54
C ASN A 65 1.13 -15.53 -21.83
N TRP A 66 1.19 -15.15 -23.09
CA TRP A 66 1.80 -13.88 -23.50
C TRP A 66 1.06 -12.62 -23.01
N HIS A 67 -0.21 -12.76 -22.64
CA HIS A 67 -1.06 -11.64 -22.20
C HIS A 67 -1.37 -11.68 -20.70
N TRP A 68 -1.50 -12.87 -20.10
CA TRP A 68 -1.96 -13.03 -18.73
C TRP A 68 -0.85 -13.54 -17.81
N SER A 69 -0.69 -12.84 -16.72
CA SER A 69 0.13 -13.26 -15.58
C SER A 69 -0.55 -12.96 -14.26
N THR A 70 -0.08 -13.63 -13.22
CA THR A 70 -0.41 -13.27 -11.84
C THR A 70 0.87 -13.00 -11.09
N ARG A 71 0.77 -12.20 -10.04
CA ARG A 71 1.90 -11.96 -9.13
C ARG A 71 1.46 -11.89 -7.69
N THR A 72 2.33 -12.37 -6.82
CA THR A 72 2.30 -12.13 -5.38
C THR A 72 3.34 -11.09 -5.07
N ASN A 73 2.96 -10.04 -4.35
CA ASN A 73 3.86 -9.00 -3.89
C ASN A 73 3.89 -8.95 -2.36
N TYR A 74 5.06 -8.66 -1.85
CA TYR A 74 5.25 -8.17 -0.50
C TYR A 74 5.82 -6.76 -0.57
N TYR A 75 5.14 -5.82 0.09
CA TYR A 75 5.57 -4.43 0.25
C TYR A 75 5.88 -4.15 1.70
N ARG A 76 6.94 -3.38 1.95
CA ARG A 76 7.24 -2.84 3.27
C ARG A 76 7.86 -1.45 3.16
N GLY A 77 7.37 -0.52 3.98
CA GLY A 77 7.87 0.84 4.04
C GLY A 77 6.92 1.74 4.80
N TYR A 78 6.94 3.01 4.45
CA TYR A 78 6.14 4.03 5.11
C TYR A 78 5.23 4.74 4.12
N VAL A 79 4.10 5.20 4.62
CA VAL A 79 3.22 6.18 4.01
C VAL A 79 3.03 7.31 5.01
N GLY A 80 2.93 8.54 4.56
CA GLY A 80 2.75 9.64 5.50
C GLY A 80 2.45 10.94 4.81
N ALA A 81 1.98 11.90 5.60
CA ALA A 81 1.71 13.25 5.19
C ALA A 81 2.00 14.25 6.32
N SER A 82 2.08 15.53 5.97
CA SER A 82 2.22 16.60 6.93
C SER A 82 1.43 17.81 6.47
N ASP A 83 0.76 18.47 7.39
CA ASP A 83 0.02 19.70 7.14
C ASP A 83 0.93 20.86 6.76
N THR A 84 2.20 20.83 7.14
CA THR A 84 3.22 21.81 6.72
C THR A 84 3.40 21.88 5.20
N TRP A 85 2.91 20.87 4.47
CA TRP A 85 2.93 20.83 2.99
C TRP A 85 1.66 21.41 2.38
N SER A 86 0.66 21.76 3.20
CA SER A 86 -0.59 22.37 2.74
C SER A 86 -0.40 23.84 2.38
N LYS A 87 -1.33 24.36 1.59
CA LYS A 87 -1.52 25.80 1.36
C LYS A 87 -2.75 26.34 2.10
N ASP A 88 -3.47 25.49 2.78
CA ASP A 88 -4.63 25.83 3.58
C ASP A 88 -4.17 26.34 4.95
N ASP A 89 -4.53 27.56 5.28
CA ASP A 89 -4.15 28.21 6.55
C ASP A 89 -4.65 27.43 7.76
N PHE A 90 -5.79 26.76 7.66
CA PHE A 90 -6.31 25.91 8.73
C PHE A 90 -5.38 24.72 8.99
N LYS A 91 -4.95 24.02 7.94
CA LYS A 91 -4.03 22.89 8.03
C LYS A 91 -2.63 23.34 8.50
N LEU A 92 -2.15 24.47 8.00
CA LEU A 92 -0.87 25.04 8.45
C LEU A 92 -0.84 25.33 9.95
N ASN A 93 -1.95 25.85 10.49
CA ASN A 93 -2.06 26.14 11.92
C ASN A 93 -2.21 24.88 12.79
N ARG A 94 -2.66 23.78 12.20
CA ARG A 94 -2.81 22.49 12.89
C ARG A 94 -1.49 21.75 13.06
N GLU A 95 -0.55 21.94 12.11
CA GLU A 95 0.82 21.38 12.10
C GLU A 95 0.93 19.87 12.31
N ILE A 96 -0.11 19.10 12.01
CA ILE A 96 -0.11 17.64 12.18
C ILE A 96 0.81 16.99 11.16
N ALA A 97 1.62 16.05 11.62
CA ALA A 97 2.43 15.18 10.80
C ALA A 97 2.29 13.73 11.27
N PHE A 98 2.04 12.83 10.33
CA PHE A 98 2.00 11.40 10.64
C PHE A 98 2.84 10.60 9.64
N ARG A 99 3.23 9.43 10.08
CA ARG A 99 3.72 8.36 9.22
C ARG A 99 3.10 7.04 9.65
N THR A 100 2.83 6.18 8.70
CA THR A 100 2.29 4.84 8.96
C THR A 100 3.23 3.81 8.36
N GLU A 101 3.78 2.96 9.21
CA GLU A 101 4.49 1.78 8.73
C GLU A 101 3.49 0.82 8.11
N ILE A 102 3.77 0.36 6.89
CA ILE A 102 2.94 -0.59 6.17
C ILE A 102 3.72 -1.85 5.81
N SER A 103 3.05 -2.99 5.94
CA SER A 103 3.48 -4.27 5.38
C SER A 103 2.29 -4.89 4.66
N GLU A 104 2.38 -5.06 3.34
CA GLU A 104 1.28 -5.54 2.50
C GLU A 104 1.66 -6.83 1.80
N PHE A 105 0.79 -7.83 1.90
CA PHE A 105 0.80 -9.00 1.03
C PHE A 105 -0.35 -8.89 0.05
N SER A 106 -0.05 -8.91 -1.26
CA SER A 106 -1.08 -8.79 -2.28
C SER A 106 -0.91 -9.82 -3.40
N TYR A 107 -2.05 -10.26 -3.94
CA TYR A 107 -2.14 -11.12 -5.10
C TYR A 107 -2.88 -10.39 -6.21
N MET A 108 -2.22 -10.25 -7.37
CA MET A 108 -2.72 -9.45 -8.48
C MET A 108 -2.70 -10.24 -9.78
N THR A 109 -3.66 -9.92 -10.64
CA THR A 109 -3.67 -10.36 -12.05
C THR A 109 -3.19 -9.22 -12.92
N GLU A 110 -2.40 -9.54 -13.94
CA GLU A 110 -1.87 -8.61 -14.92
C GLU A 110 -2.33 -8.98 -16.33
N PHE A 111 -2.63 -7.96 -17.12
CA PHE A 111 -2.93 -8.11 -18.54
C PHE A 111 -1.94 -7.28 -19.37
N ASN A 112 -1.15 -7.95 -20.20
CA ASN A 112 -0.21 -7.33 -21.13
C ASN A 112 -0.91 -7.02 -22.45
N PHE A 113 -0.85 -5.76 -22.90
CA PHE A 113 -1.44 -5.34 -24.18
C PHE A 113 -0.72 -5.92 -25.38
N TRP A 114 0.59 -6.10 -25.28
CA TRP A 114 1.38 -6.78 -26.30
C TRP A 114 1.90 -8.11 -25.76
N PRO A 115 2.05 -9.12 -26.64
CA PRO A 115 2.62 -10.40 -26.25
C PRO A 115 3.96 -10.20 -25.54
N TYR A 116 4.10 -10.68 -24.32
CA TYR A 116 5.30 -10.55 -23.52
C TYR A 116 5.70 -11.90 -22.92
N GLY A 117 7.01 -12.17 -22.85
CA GLY A 117 7.56 -13.38 -22.26
C GLY A 117 8.42 -14.19 -23.21
N THR A 118 8.71 -15.43 -22.82
CA THR A 118 9.58 -16.33 -23.59
C THR A 118 8.96 -16.69 -24.94
N GLY A 119 9.77 -16.69 -26.00
CA GLY A 119 9.33 -17.10 -27.35
C GLY A 119 8.60 -16.03 -28.15
N THR A 120 8.38 -14.82 -27.60
CA THR A 120 7.82 -13.71 -28.36
C THR A 120 8.90 -12.85 -29.00
N LYS A 121 8.56 -12.20 -30.12
CA LYS A 121 9.41 -11.18 -30.77
C LYS A 121 9.39 -9.84 -30.03
N PHE A 122 8.34 -9.62 -29.22
CA PHE A 122 8.17 -8.38 -28.48
C PHE A 122 8.97 -8.45 -27.17
N LYS A 123 9.80 -7.45 -26.96
CA LYS A 123 10.63 -7.31 -25.74
C LYS A 123 10.09 -6.30 -24.76
N ARG A 124 8.90 -5.76 -25.00
CA ARG A 124 8.26 -4.73 -24.18
C ARG A 124 6.75 -4.84 -24.23
N SER A 125 6.11 -4.47 -23.15
CA SER A 125 4.64 -4.36 -23.09
C SER A 125 4.22 -3.34 -22.06
N PHE A 126 3.16 -2.59 -22.37
CA PHE A 126 2.33 -1.97 -21.35
C PHE A 126 1.41 -3.03 -20.78
N TYR A 127 1.05 -2.88 -19.53
CA TYR A 127 0.10 -3.76 -18.87
C TYR A 127 -0.72 -3.00 -17.83
N VAL A 128 -1.87 -3.56 -17.49
CA VAL A 128 -2.69 -3.14 -16.37
C VAL A 128 -2.73 -4.27 -15.34
N PHE A 129 -2.93 -3.91 -14.11
CA PHE A 129 -3.01 -4.88 -13.02
C PHE A 129 -4.08 -4.49 -12.02
N GLY A 130 -4.59 -5.49 -11.31
CA GLY A 130 -5.50 -5.33 -10.19
C GLY A 130 -5.59 -6.59 -9.37
N GLY A 131 -5.94 -6.45 -8.10
CA GLY A 131 -6.00 -7.58 -7.20
C GLY A 131 -6.52 -7.25 -5.81
N LEU A 132 -6.19 -8.13 -4.88
CA LEU A 132 -6.54 -8.00 -3.47
C LEU A 132 -5.29 -8.20 -2.61
N GLY A 133 -5.26 -7.55 -1.47
CA GLY A 133 -4.18 -7.67 -0.49
C GLY A 133 -4.66 -7.52 0.94
N LEU A 134 -3.77 -7.87 1.85
CA LEU A 134 -3.88 -7.61 3.28
C LEU A 134 -2.74 -6.68 3.67
N THR A 135 -3.09 -5.56 4.27
CA THR A 135 -2.15 -4.57 4.77
C THR A 135 -2.19 -4.54 6.28
N PHE A 136 -1.02 -4.71 6.87
CA PHE A 136 -0.74 -4.45 8.28
C PHE A 136 -0.20 -3.03 8.37
N TYR A 137 -0.75 -2.22 9.27
CA TYR A 137 -0.40 -0.82 9.38
C TYR A 137 -0.28 -0.39 10.84
N ASN A 138 0.61 0.58 11.10
CA ASN A 138 0.83 1.14 12.42
C ASN A 138 1.05 2.66 12.30
N PRO A 139 0.01 3.48 12.52
CA PRO A 139 0.11 4.92 12.44
C PRO A 139 0.90 5.49 13.62
N GLN A 140 1.76 6.46 13.32
CA GLN A 140 2.63 7.16 14.26
C GLN A 140 2.51 8.66 14.06
N GLY A 141 2.37 9.39 15.15
CA GLY A 141 2.43 10.85 15.21
C GLY A 141 3.78 11.33 15.72
N PHE A 142 4.18 12.52 15.29
CA PHE A 142 5.43 13.16 15.73
C PHE A 142 5.13 14.15 16.85
N TYR A 143 5.71 13.91 18.06
CA TYR A 143 5.54 14.76 19.22
C TYR A 143 6.83 14.77 20.05
N GLN A 144 7.26 15.94 20.52
CA GLN A 144 8.48 16.14 21.33
C GLN A 144 9.74 15.46 20.74
N GLU A 145 9.94 15.61 19.43
CA GLU A 145 11.07 15.04 18.67
C GLU A 145 11.08 13.50 18.57
N GLU A 146 10.00 12.83 18.99
CA GLU A 146 9.85 11.37 18.90
C GLU A 146 8.60 10.95 18.14
N TRP A 147 8.60 9.71 17.62
CA TRP A 147 7.45 9.10 16.96
C TRP A 147 6.71 8.18 17.91
N HIS A 148 5.45 8.48 18.16
CA HIS A 148 4.57 7.72 19.06
C HIS A 148 3.55 6.92 18.27
N ASN A 149 3.25 5.70 18.73
CA ASN A 149 2.21 4.86 18.13
C ASN A 149 0.84 5.40 18.52
N LEU A 150 0.13 6.00 17.57
CA LEU A 150 -1.14 6.70 17.83
C LEU A 150 -2.25 5.75 18.30
N ARG A 151 -2.31 4.55 17.73
CA ARG A 151 -3.30 3.55 18.09
C ARG A 151 -3.31 3.23 19.60
N GLU A 152 -2.15 3.15 20.24
CA GLU A 152 -2.02 2.83 21.67
C GLU A 152 -2.42 4.01 22.55
N LEU A 153 -2.32 5.21 22.01
CA LEU A 153 -2.69 6.43 22.71
C LEU A 153 -4.21 6.64 22.73
N GLY A 154 -4.92 6.19 21.70
CA GLY A 154 -6.37 6.38 21.59
C GLY A 154 -6.75 7.84 21.46
N THR A 155 -6.19 8.52 20.49
CA THR A 155 -6.30 9.97 20.23
C THR A 155 -7.72 10.48 19.99
N GLU A 156 -8.65 9.61 19.58
CA GLU A 156 -10.08 9.90 19.46
C GLU A 156 -10.87 9.45 20.72
N GLY A 157 -10.19 9.22 21.85
CA GLY A 157 -10.81 8.82 23.11
C GLY A 157 -11.30 7.37 23.15
N GLN A 158 -10.73 6.48 22.32
CA GLN A 158 -11.12 5.07 22.28
C GLN A 158 -10.98 4.42 23.67
N GLN A 159 -12.02 3.69 24.11
CA GLN A 159 -12.10 3.04 25.40
C GLN A 159 -11.97 4.00 26.62
N THR A 160 -12.38 5.24 26.48
CA THR A 160 -12.54 6.20 27.58
C THR A 160 -14.02 6.49 27.81
N GLU A 161 -14.36 7.21 28.86
CA GLU A 161 -15.73 7.72 29.06
C GLU A 161 -16.13 8.80 28.07
N LEU A 162 -15.13 9.34 27.31
CA LEU A 162 -15.30 10.39 26.32
C LEU A 162 -15.81 9.85 24.96
N SER A 163 -15.62 8.56 24.68
CA SER A 163 -16.02 7.95 23.40
C SER A 163 -16.35 6.47 23.58
N ASP A 164 -17.46 6.04 22.97
CA ASP A 164 -17.85 4.63 22.89
C ASP A 164 -17.03 3.83 21.85
N GLN A 165 -16.06 4.46 21.19
CA GLN A 165 -15.27 3.83 20.14
C GLN A 165 -14.29 2.80 20.73
N LEU A 166 -14.17 1.67 20.03
CA LEU A 166 -13.18 0.64 20.35
C LEU A 166 -11.89 0.92 19.60
N PHE A 167 -10.77 0.39 20.10
CA PHE A 167 -9.52 0.41 19.32
C PHE A 167 -9.71 -0.27 17.97
N TYR A 168 -9.28 0.41 16.92
CA TYR A 168 -9.31 -0.13 15.56
C TYR A 168 -8.27 -1.24 15.36
N GLY A 169 -8.52 -2.13 14.39
CA GLY A 169 -7.58 -3.17 14.01
C GLY A 169 -6.34 -2.59 13.29
N ASN A 170 -5.23 -3.29 13.37
CA ASN A 170 -3.99 -2.96 12.66
C ASN A 170 -3.88 -3.66 11.29
N THR A 171 -4.97 -4.21 10.80
CA THR A 171 -5.01 -5.00 9.56
C THR A 171 -6.23 -4.59 8.73
N THR A 172 -6.02 -4.36 7.45
CA THR A 172 -7.09 -3.99 6.53
C THR A 172 -6.96 -4.71 5.18
N LEU A 173 -8.10 -4.87 4.50
CA LEU A 173 -8.12 -5.27 3.10
C LEU A 173 -7.63 -4.13 2.22
N THR A 174 -6.90 -4.49 1.18
CA THR A 174 -6.38 -3.55 0.19
C THR A 174 -6.78 -4.00 -1.21
N VAL A 175 -7.15 -3.03 -2.04
CA VAL A 175 -7.40 -3.24 -3.47
C VAL A 175 -6.32 -2.49 -4.26
N PRO A 176 -5.18 -3.14 -4.59
CA PRO A 176 -4.17 -2.57 -5.46
C PRO A 176 -4.61 -2.67 -6.92
N PHE A 177 -4.42 -1.60 -7.69
CA PHE A 177 -4.64 -1.56 -9.13
C PHE A 177 -3.75 -0.51 -9.79
N GLY A 178 -3.51 -0.66 -11.09
CA GLY A 178 -2.66 0.29 -11.78
C GLY A 178 -2.26 -0.14 -13.18
N MET A 179 -1.24 0.54 -13.68
CA MET A 179 -0.65 0.28 -14.98
C MET A 179 0.87 0.26 -14.88
N GLY A 180 1.50 -0.42 -15.81
CA GLY A 180 2.94 -0.49 -15.87
C GLY A 180 3.48 -0.67 -17.28
N TYR A 181 4.76 -0.45 -17.38
CA TYR A 181 5.55 -0.73 -18.57
C TYR A 181 6.66 -1.71 -18.20
N ARG A 182 6.84 -2.73 -19.01
CA ARG A 182 7.87 -3.75 -18.83
C ARG A 182 8.75 -3.86 -20.09
N GLN A 183 10.04 -3.92 -19.86
CA GLN A 183 11.05 -4.05 -20.88
C GLN A 183 11.97 -5.23 -20.56
N SER A 184 12.06 -6.20 -21.45
CA SER A 184 13.07 -7.27 -21.35
C SER A 184 14.47 -6.72 -21.69
N LEU A 185 15.43 -6.97 -20.82
CA LEU A 185 16.84 -6.58 -20.96
C LEU A 185 17.73 -7.79 -21.33
N GLY A 186 17.23 -8.65 -22.20
CA GLY A 186 17.93 -9.86 -22.63
C GLY A 186 17.07 -11.10 -22.39
N ARG A 187 17.68 -12.21 -21.96
CA ARG A 187 16.98 -13.48 -21.76
C ARG A 187 16.39 -13.58 -20.34
N ASP A 188 17.12 -13.09 -19.35
CA ASP A 188 16.91 -13.42 -17.95
C ASP A 188 16.51 -12.20 -17.09
N PHE A 189 16.63 -10.99 -17.64
CA PHE A 189 16.34 -9.75 -16.91
C PHE A 189 15.23 -8.94 -17.57
N SER A 190 14.42 -8.31 -16.73
CA SER A 190 13.42 -7.32 -17.16
C SER A 190 13.46 -6.09 -16.26
N LEU A 191 13.20 -4.93 -16.85
CA LEU A 191 12.96 -3.68 -16.14
C LEU A 191 11.47 -3.40 -16.16
N THR A 192 10.92 -3.00 -15.01
CA THR A 192 9.50 -2.67 -14.86
C THR A 192 9.35 -1.30 -14.20
N ALA A 193 8.49 -0.47 -14.76
CA ALA A 193 8.06 0.79 -14.17
C ALA A 193 6.54 0.76 -13.99
N GLU A 194 6.04 1.15 -12.82
CA GLU A 194 4.63 1.06 -12.47
C GLU A 194 4.12 2.37 -11.88
N LEU A 195 2.86 2.65 -12.18
CA LEU A 195 2.03 3.63 -11.51
C LEU A 195 0.82 2.90 -10.94
N GLY A 196 0.69 2.88 -9.63
CA GLY A 196 -0.34 2.10 -8.94
C GLY A 196 -1.03 2.90 -7.86
N TRP A 197 -2.28 2.55 -7.65
CA TRP A 197 -3.13 3.05 -6.57
C TRP A 197 -3.49 1.90 -5.64
N ARG A 198 -3.71 2.23 -4.38
CA ARG A 198 -4.19 1.32 -3.34
C ARG A 198 -5.39 1.95 -2.67
N ARG A 199 -6.49 1.20 -2.64
CA ARG A 199 -7.64 1.56 -1.83
C ARG A 199 -7.67 0.66 -0.61
N TYR A 200 -7.61 1.26 0.55
CA TYR A 200 -7.69 0.57 1.84
C TYR A 200 -9.14 0.49 2.31
N GLY A 201 -9.47 -0.58 3.03
CA GLY A 201 -10.79 -0.79 3.62
C GLY A 201 -10.93 -0.17 5.02
N THR A 202 -10.12 0.84 5.33
CA THR A 202 -10.14 1.57 6.61
C THR A 202 -9.78 3.02 6.39
N ASP A 203 -10.33 3.91 7.20
CA ASP A 203 -9.97 5.31 7.26
C ASP A 203 -8.87 5.59 8.31
N TYR A 204 -8.55 4.61 9.15
CA TYR A 204 -7.53 4.75 10.21
C TYR A 204 -6.07 4.64 9.74
N MET A 205 -5.80 4.88 8.47
CA MET A 205 -4.41 4.90 7.97
C MET A 205 -3.63 6.11 8.48
N ASP A 206 -4.31 7.20 8.80
CA ASP A 206 -3.77 8.44 9.39
C ASP A 206 -4.27 8.68 10.82
N ASP A 207 -4.79 7.65 11.48
CA ASP A 207 -5.38 7.68 12.83
C ASP A 207 -6.58 8.62 12.98
N THR A 208 -7.16 9.08 11.88
CA THR A 208 -8.28 10.03 11.88
C THR A 208 -9.46 9.42 11.15
N SER A 209 -10.56 9.14 11.85
CA SER A 209 -11.80 8.64 11.24
C SER A 209 -13.05 9.29 11.82
N GLY A 210 -12.93 10.06 12.89
CA GLY A 210 -14.02 10.74 13.57
C GLY A 210 -13.64 12.12 14.08
N ASP A 211 -14.42 12.60 15.06
CA ASP A 211 -14.13 13.85 15.75
C ASP A 211 -13.14 13.61 16.89
N PHE A 212 -12.15 14.48 17.01
CA PHE A 212 -11.28 14.48 18.16
C PHE A 212 -12.05 14.87 19.42
N VAL A 213 -11.79 14.18 20.53
CA VAL A 213 -12.32 14.56 21.83
C VAL A 213 -11.58 15.78 22.38
N ASP A 214 -12.13 16.41 23.44
CA ASP A 214 -11.47 17.54 24.08
C ASP A 214 -10.10 17.13 24.64
N ALA A 215 -9.06 17.83 24.22
CA ALA A 215 -7.68 17.48 24.54
C ALA A 215 -7.40 17.51 26.05
N ALA A 216 -7.97 18.48 26.78
CA ALA A 216 -7.77 18.59 28.22
C ALA A 216 -8.46 17.43 28.99
N ALA A 217 -9.62 16.98 28.53
CA ALA A 217 -10.30 15.83 29.09
C ALA A 217 -9.54 14.52 28.82
N LEU A 218 -8.98 14.38 27.62
CA LEU A 218 -8.18 13.21 27.25
C LEU A 218 -6.84 13.15 28.03
N GLU A 219 -6.22 14.31 28.28
CA GLU A 219 -5.01 14.41 29.11
C GLU A 219 -5.28 13.96 30.55
N GLU A 220 -6.43 14.32 31.13
CA GLU A 220 -6.83 13.91 32.48
C GLU A 220 -7.04 12.40 32.58
N GLU A 221 -7.68 11.78 31.57
CA GLU A 221 -7.94 10.33 31.60
C GLU A 221 -6.74 9.46 31.23
N ARG A 222 -5.83 9.95 30.38
CA ARG A 222 -4.73 9.15 29.85
C ARG A 222 -3.36 9.74 30.13
N ASN A 223 -2.95 10.68 29.32
CA ASN A 223 -1.67 11.39 29.43
C ASN A 223 -1.56 12.49 28.38
N ALA A 224 -0.61 13.43 28.57
CA ALA A 224 -0.37 14.54 27.67
C ALA A 224 0.09 14.17 26.25
N VAL A 225 0.54 12.94 26.04
CA VAL A 225 0.95 12.47 24.70
C VAL A 225 -0.26 12.05 23.87
N ALA A 226 -1.34 11.63 24.50
CA ALA A 226 -2.59 11.25 23.82
C ALA A 226 -3.46 12.45 23.44
N ALA A 227 -3.40 13.53 24.22
CA ALA A 227 -4.11 14.79 24.01
C ALA A 227 -3.40 15.68 22.99
#